data_1d1cf9f48b24cb744047aa62e9caaabf
#
_entry.id   1d1cf9f48b24cb744047aa62e9caaabf
#
_cell.length_a   1.000
_cell.length_b   1.000
_cell.length_c   1.000
_cell.angle_alpha   90.00
_cell.angle_beta   90.00
_cell.angle_gamma   90.00
#
_symmetry.space_group_name_H-M   'P 1'
#
loop_
_entity.id
_entity.type
_entity.pdbx_description
1 polymer ?
#
loop_
_entity_poly.entity_id
_entity_poly.type
_entity_poly.pdbx_seq_one_letter_code
_entity_poly.pdbx_strand_id
1 'polypeptide(L)'
;MSLTLYHRLFEKLFIYIKEDNQMESAKINLFIVDDNRLMVSTLKQYLQNRFGTIMQISTFSDGESCLTKVDSETQIVILDYNMNGKNGLDILKLIKAINPKTEVIMLSSNEDIGLAIETFRAGAKDYVIKGQGSWKKITSLVNLIITEPIRIMVREFGVSKFTAIFLMTFITMGLAVFCVLYWMK
;
A
#
# COMPACT_ATOMS: atom_id res chain seq x y z
N MET A 1 -41.87 -11.98 -16.09
CA MET A 1 -40.38 -11.74 -16.13
C MET A 1 -39.73 -12.89 -15.37
N SER A 2 -38.98 -13.74 -16.06
CA SER A 2 -38.75 -15.15 -15.73
C SER A 2 -37.78 -15.35 -14.53
N LEU A 3 -38.15 -16.30 -13.64
CA LEU A 3 -37.31 -16.84 -12.52
C LEU A 3 -35.86 -17.17 -12.98
N THR A 4 -35.68 -17.55 -14.23
CA THR A 4 -34.40 -17.84 -14.89
C THR A 4 -33.47 -16.63 -15.00
N LEU A 5 -34.00 -15.40 -15.09
CA LEU A 5 -33.18 -14.19 -15.15
C LEU A 5 -32.59 -13.85 -13.77
N TYR A 6 -33.39 -14.03 -12.71
CA TYR A 6 -32.93 -13.85 -11.32
C TYR A 6 -31.87 -14.86 -10.92
N HIS A 7 -32.05 -16.13 -11.34
CA HIS A 7 -31.06 -17.18 -11.08
C HIS A 7 -29.72 -16.90 -11.77
N ARG A 8 -29.74 -16.44 -13.04
CA ARG A 8 -28.50 -16.06 -13.76
C ARG A 8 -27.83 -14.82 -13.19
N LEU A 9 -28.59 -13.84 -12.71
CA LEU A 9 -28.03 -12.67 -12.04
C LEU A 9 -27.43 -13.03 -10.68
N PHE A 10 -28.09 -13.89 -9.94
CA PHE A 10 -27.61 -14.39 -8.65
C PHE A 10 -26.35 -15.25 -8.81
N GLU A 11 -26.27 -16.12 -9.81
CA GLU A 11 -25.06 -16.89 -10.11
C GLU A 11 -23.89 -15.98 -10.54
N LYS A 12 -24.13 -14.98 -11.40
CA LYS A 12 -23.11 -14.02 -11.78
C LYS A 12 -22.63 -13.18 -10.59
N LEU A 13 -23.55 -12.76 -9.73
CA LEU A 13 -23.22 -12.02 -8.51
C LEU A 13 -22.44 -12.91 -7.52
N PHE A 14 -22.83 -14.19 -7.41
CA PHE A 14 -22.15 -15.16 -6.56
C PHE A 14 -20.75 -15.51 -7.07
N ILE A 15 -20.59 -15.62 -8.39
CA ILE A 15 -19.27 -15.80 -9.04
C ILE A 15 -18.42 -14.54 -8.83
N TYR A 16 -18.97 -13.36 -9.03
CA TYR A 16 -18.28 -12.09 -8.78
C TYR A 16 -17.84 -11.93 -7.32
N ILE A 17 -18.71 -12.25 -6.35
CA ILE A 17 -18.38 -12.24 -4.92
C ILE A 17 -17.35 -13.35 -4.56
N LYS A 18 -17.37 -14.48 -5.27
CA LYS A 18 -16.41 -15.57 -5.06
C LYS A 18 -15.05 -15.27 -5.68
N GLU A 19 -15.01 -14.58 -6.82
CA GLU A 19 -13.79 -14.04 -7.42
C GLU A 19 -13.23 -12.88 -6.57
N ASP A 20 -14.06 -12.05 -5.97
CA ASP A 20 -13.70 -10.99 -5.03
C ASP A 20 -13.21 -11.55 -3.67
N ASN A 21 -13.70 -12.72 -3.24
CA ASN A 21 -13.19 -13.48 -2.07
C ASN A 21 -11.88 -14.23 -2.35
N GLN A 22 -11.43 -14.31 -3.61
CA GLN A 22 -10.05 -14.64 -3.98
C GLN A 22 -9.14 -13.40 -4.06
N MET A 23 -9.58 -12.23 -3.64
CA MET A 23 -8.68 -11.21 -3.13
C MET A 23 -8.14 -11.74 -1.78
N GLU A 24 -7.24 -12.71 -1.86
CA GLU A 24 -6.17 -12.90 -0.87
C GLU A 24 -5.72 -11.48 -0.55
N SER A 25 -5.99 -11.02 0.68
CA SER A 25 -5.91 -9.59 1.04
C SER A 25 -4.63 -9.03 0.45
N ALA A 26 -4.73 -8.12 -0.51
CA ALA A 26 -3.60 -7.67 -1.30
C ALA A 26 -2.54 -7.16 -0.33
N LYS A 27 -1.52 -7.98 -0.09
CA LYS A 27 -0.44 -7.66 0.84
C LYS A 27 0.36 -6.53 0.26
N ILE A 28 0.74 -5.61 1.10
CA ILE A 28 1.61 -4.51 0.72
C ILE A 28 3.03 -5.03 0.55
N ASN A 29 3.56 -4.95 -0.66
CA ASN A 29 4.94 -5.34 -0.95
C ASN A 29 5.90 -4.23 -0.53
N LEU A 30 6.69 -4.52 0.51
CA LEU A 30 7.71 -3.63 1.02
C LEU A 30 9.09 -4.27 0.86
N PHE A 31 10.02 -3.53 0.27
CA PHE A 31 11.41 -3.95 0.13
C PHE A 31 12.31 -3.17 1.10
N ILE A 32 13.28 -3.87 1.71
CA ILE A 32 14.34 -3.28 2.53
C ILE A 32 15.65 -3.57 1.84
N VAL A 33 16.40 -2.53 1.52
CA VAL A 33 17.67 -2.61 0.79
C VAL A 33 18.77 -1.95 1.62
N ASP A 34 19.66 -2.74 2.18
CA ASP A 34 20.79 -2.29 3.00
C ASP A 34 21.83 -3.43 3.06
N ASP A 35 23.11 -3.15 2.91
CA ASP A 35 24.17 -4.16 2.95
C ASP A 35 24.47 -4.65 4.38
N ASN A 36 23.97 -3.95 5.39
CA ASN A 36 24.07 -4.35 6.79
C ASN A 36 22.96 -5.36 7.15
N ARG A 37 23.31 -6.65 7.12
CA ARG A 37 22.39 -7.77 7.42
C ARG A 37 21.68 -7.65 8.77
N LEU A 38 22.37 -7.13 9.80
CA LEU A 38 21.78 -6.96 11.13
C LEU A 38 20.72 -5.88 11.10
N MET A 39 21.01 -4.76 10.45
CA MET A 39 20.05 -3.66 10.25
C MET A 39 18.78 -4.15 9.53
N VAL A 40 18.96 -4.85 8.40
CA VAL A 40 17.89 -5.43 7.60
C VAL A 40 17.01 -6.37 8.41
N SER A 41 17.63 -7.36 9.09
CA SER A 41 16.89 -8.37 9.86
C SER A 41 16.10 -7.76 11.01
N THR A 42 16.69 -6.78 11.70
CA THR A 42 16.05 -6.13 12.85
C THR A 42 14.92 -5.21 12.42
N LEU A 43 15.12 -4.43 11.36
CA LEU A 43 14.08 -3.57 10.78
C LEU A 43 12.92 -4.41 10.22
N LYS A 44 13.21 -5.51 9.51
CA LYS A 44 12.21 -6.45 9.03
C LYS A 44 11.35 -6.98 10.18
N GLN A 45 11.99 -7.50 11.24
CA GLN A 45 11.29 -8.03 12.40
C GLN A 45 10.43 -6.96 13.08
N TYR A 46 10.95 -5.75 13.22
CA TYR A 46 10.22 -4.62 13.81
C TYR A 46 8.96 -4.27 13.00
N LEU A 47 9.07 -4.19 11.66
CA LEU A 47 7.95 -3.91 10.79
C LEU A 47 6.94 -5.08 10.74
N GLN A 48 7.42 -6.33 10.73
CA GLN A 48 6.54 -7.51 10.81
C GLN A 48 5.74 -7.54 12.10
N ASN A 49 6.35 -7.23 13.24
CA ASN A 49 5.65 -7.14 14.52
C ASN A 49 4.58 -6.02 14.55
N ARG A 50 4.81 -4.94 13.78
CA ARG A 50 3.90 -3.79 13.76
C ARG A 50 2.75 -3.95 12.77
N PHE A 51 3.01 -4.51 11.60
CA PHE A 51 2.07 -4.58 10.47
C PHE A 51 1.52 -5.99 10.22
N GLY A 52 2.11 -7.01 10.82
CA GLY A 52 1.62 -8.38 10.76
C GLY A 52 1.52 -8.94 9.34
N THR A 53 0.39 -9.58 9.07
CA THR A 53 0.14 -10.30 7.80
C THR A 53 -0.26 -9.39 6.63
N ILE A 54 -0.55 -8.11 6.87
CA ILE A 54 -0.94 -7.17 5.80
C ILE A 54 0.24 -6.76 4.91
N MET A 55 1.47 -7.11 5.31
CA MET A 55 2.69 -6.70 4.63
C MET A 55 3.55 -7.90 4.25
N GLN A 56 4.00 -7.92 3.00
CA GLN A 56 5.01 -8.85 2.52
C GLN A 56 6.35 -8.12 2.43
N ILE A 57 7.33 -8.53 3.26
CA ILE A 57 8.62 -7.85 3.34
C ILE A 57 9.71 -8.70 2.71
N SER A 58 10.28 -8.20 1.61
CA SER A 58 11.46 -8.74 0.94
C SER A 58 12.70 -7.93 1.31
N THR A 59 13.85 -8.58 1.37
CA THR A 59 15.11 -7.94 1.79
C THR A 59 16.20 -8.18 0.77
N PHE A 60 17.02 -7.17 0.54
CA PHE A 60 18.12 -7.18 -0.43
C PHE A 60 19.37 -6.58 0.20
N SER A 61 20.51 -7.14 -0.12
CA SER A 61 21.84 -6.66 0.35
C SER A 61 22.46 -5.62 -0.58
N ASP A 62 21.88 -5.41 -1.75
CA ASP A 62 22.35 -4.47 -2.77
C ASP A 62 21.19 -3.96 -3.64
N GLY A 63 21.42 -2.82 -4.29
CA GLY A 63 20.43 -2.16 -5.11
C GLY A 63 20.12 -2.89 -6.42
N GLU A 64 21.11 -3.55 -7.01
CA GLU A 64 20.97 -4.24 -8.29
C GLU A 64 20.02 -5.44 -8.15
N SER A 65 20.18 -6.25 -7.11
CA SER A 65 19.28 -7.37 -6.83
C SER A 65 17.85 -6.89 -6.51
N CYS A 66 17.72 -5.77 -5.82
CA CYS A 66 16.41 -5.14 -5.61
C CYS A 66 15.75 -4.75 -6.94
N LEU A 67 16.48 -4.06 -7.83
CA LEU A 67 15.95 -3.61 -9.13
C LEU A 67 15.41 -4.75 -9.99
N THR A 68 15.98 -5.97 -9.90
CA THR A 68 15.46 -7.15 -10.62
C THR A 68 14.09 -7.61 -10.14
N LYS A 69 13.62 -7.13 -8.98
CA LYS A 69 12.37 -7.54 -8.33
C LYS A 69 11.34 -6.41 -8.24
N VAL A 70 11.77 -5.17 -8.52
CA VAL A 70 10.83 -4.04 -8.56
C VAL A 70 9.90 -4.19 -9.76
N ASP A 71 8.60 -4.10 -9.51
CA ASP A 71 7.52 -4.22 -10.49
C ASP A 71 6.35 -3.27 -10.15
N SER A 72 5.22 -3.41 -10.86
CA SER A 72 4.01 -2.60 -10.64
C SER A 72 3.39 -2.82 -9.24
N GLU A 73 3.66 -3.95 -8.60
CA GLU A 73 3.11 -4.33 -7.30
C GLU A 73 4.03 -3.95 -6.13
N THR A 74 5.19 -3.35 -6.42
CA THR A 74 6.10 -2.86 -5.39
C THR A 74 5.64 -1.51 -4.87
N GLN A 75 5.04 -1.47 -3.68
CA GLN A 75 4.49 -0.23 -3.12
C GLN A 75 5.51 0.61 -2.36
N ILE A 76 6.38 -0.02 -1.57
CA ILE A 76 7.30 0.69 -0.68
C ILE A 76 8.70 0.11 -0.79
N VAL A 77 9.71 0.96 -0.88
CA VAL A 77 11.12 0.59 -0.76
C VAL A 77 11.77 1.45 0.32
N ILE A 78 12.38 0.80 1.32
CA ILE A 78 13.29 1.43 2.29
C ILE A 78 14.69 1.17 1.78
N LEU A 79 15.40 2.21 1.37
CA LEU A 79 16.65 2.13 0.62
C LEU A 79 17.76 2.83 1.36
N ASP A 80 18.81 2.07 1.70
CA ASP A 80 20.04 2.69 2.23
C ASP A 80 20.72 3.54 1.15
N TYR A 81 21.22 4.68 1.57
CA TYR A 81 22.00 5.55 0.71
C TYR A 81 23.42 5.01 0.47
N ASN A 82 24.06 4.51 1.53
CA ASN A 82 25.47 4.08 1.53
C ASN A 82 25.56 2.55 1.40
N MET A 83 25.51 2.05 0.18
CA MET A 83 25.72 0.64 -0.11
C MET A 83 26.98 0.41 -0.95
N ASN A 84 27.51 -0.79 -0.87
CA ASN A 84 28.58 -1.22 -1.78
C ASN A 84 28.05 -1.26 -3.24
N GLY A 85 28.75 -0.63 -4.19
CA GLY A 85 28.35 -0.56 -5.60
C GLY A 85 27.73 0.79 -5.96
N LYS A 86 26.52 0.80 -6.54
CA LYS A 86 25.80 2.04 -6.85
C LYS A 86 25.27 2.70 -5.59
N ASN A 87 25.34 4.03 -5.54
CA ASN A 87 24.79 4.76 -4.41
C ASN A 87 23.23 4.70 -4.43
N GLY A 88 22.62 4.87 -3.26
CA GLY A 88 21.16 4.78 -3.11
C GLY A 88 20.39 5.79 -3.98
N LEU A 89 20.98 6.95 -4.31
CA LEU A 89 20.34 7.94 -5.17
C LEU A 89 20.16 7.44 -6.63
N ASP A 90 21.16 6.72 -7.15
CA ASP A 90 21.07 6.15 -8.49
C ASP A 90 20.04 5.00 -8.53
N ILE A 91 20.03 4.17 -7.48
CA ILE A 91 19.01 3.11 -7.34
C ILE A 91 17.60 3.72 -7.22
N LEU A 92 17.42 4.78 -6.44
CA LEU A 92 16.16 5.52 -6.34
C LEU A 92 15.64 5.97 -7.73
N LYS A 93 16.50 6.60 -8.53
CA LYS A 93 16.15 7.04 -9.89
C LYS A 93 15.70 5.88 -10.78
N LEU A 94 16.39 4.74 -10.69
CA LEU A 94 16.04 3.53 -11.45
C LEU A 94 14.73 2.91 -10.96
N ILE A 95 14.48 2.83 -9.63
CA ILE A 95 13.19 2.39 -9.09
C ILE A 95 12.06 3.27 -9.62
N LYS A 96 12.22 4.59 -9.59
CA LYS A 96 11.21 5.53 -10.09
C LYS A 96 11.01 5.45 -11.60
N ALA A 97 12.02 5.06 -12.36
CA ALA A 97 11.90 4.81 -13.80
C ALA A 97 11.11 3.51 -14.10
N ILE A 98 11.28 2.45 -13.28
CA ILE A 98 10.55 1.18 -13.41
C ILE A 98 9.09 1.36 -12.96
N ASN A 99 8.89 1.89 -11.76
CA ASN A 99 7.57 2.14 -11.20
C ASN A 99 7.51 3.51 -10.50
N PRO A 100 6.99 4.55 -11.13
CA PRO A 100 6.87 5.89 -10.54
C PRO A 100 5.99 5.93 -9.29
N LYS A 101 5.09 4.95 -9.10
CA LYS A 101 4.18 4.86 -7.96
C LYS A 101 4.84 4.27 -6.71
N THR A 102 5.96 3.57 -6.85
CA THR A 102 6.69 3.03 -5.69
C THR A 102 7.13 4.17 -4.78
N GLU A 103 6.73 4.15 -3.53
CA GLU A 103 7.17 5.12 -2.54
C GLU A 103 8.52 4.70 -1.95
N VAL A 104 9.52 5.55 -2.07
CA VAL A 104 10.89 5.26 -1.62
C VAL A 104 11.23 6.11 -0.41
N ILE A 105 11.58 5.44 0.70
CA ILE A 105 12.08 6.07 1.92
C ILE A 105 13.60 5.88 1.93
N MET A 106 14.34 6.98 1.79
CA MET A 106 15.81 6.93 1.89
C MET A 106 16.25 6.81 3.35
N LEU A 107 17.18 5.92 3.61
CA LEU A 107 17.77 5.70 4.92
C LEU A 107 19.27 6.02 4.83
N SER A 108 19.82 6.85 5.71
CA SER A 108 21.21 7.25 5.60
C SER A 108 21.82 7.56 6.96
N SER A 109 23.11 7.32 7.11
CA SER A 109 23.90 7.80 8.24
C SER A 109 24.38 9.25 8.08
N ASN A 110 24.14 9.86 6.90
CA ASN A 110 24.58 11.21 6.58
C ASN A 110 23.48 12.23 6.88
N GLU A 111 23.83 13.29 7.57
CA GLU A 111 22.94 14.40 7.94
C GLU A 111 23.02 15.58 6.93
N ASP A 112 23.66 15.39 5.78
CA ASP A 112 23.82 16.41 4.75
C ASP A 112 22.47 16.79 4.14
N ILE A 113 22.11 18.06 4.33
CA ILE A 113 20.88 18.64 3.81
C ILE A 113 20.88 18.67 2.27
N GLY A 114 22.04 18.90 1.64
CA GLY A 114 22.18 18.88 0.18
C GLY A 114 21.78 17.53 -0.39
N LEU A 115 22.25 16.45 0.23
CA LEU A 115 21.92 15.10 -0.12
C LEU A 115 20.43 14.81 0.04
N ALA A 116 19.83 15.24 1.15
CA ALA A 116 18.40 15.08 1.37
C ALA A 116 17.58 15.80 0.25
N ILE A 117 17.99 17.02 -0.12
CA ILE A 117 17.34 17.78 -1.21
C ILE A 117 17.44 17.04 -2.55
N GLU A 118 18.61 16.46 -2.86
CA GLU A 118 18.80 15.68 -4.09
C GLU A 118 17.90 14.43 -4.12
N THR A 119 17.78 13.72 -3.00
CA THR A 119 16.91 12.55 -2.92
C THR A 119 15.43 12.92 -3.07
N PHE A 120 14.97 14.02 -2.50
CA PHE A 120 13.60 14.54 -2.72
C PHE A 120 13.36 14.93 -4.18
N ARG A 121 14.32 15.60 -4.84
CA ARG A 121 14.24 15.92 -6.27
C ARG A 121 14.19 14.68 -7.17
N ALA A 122 14.84 13.59 -6.74
CA ALA A 122 14.79 12.31 -7.43
C ALA A 122 13.52 11.50 -7.15
N GLY A 123 12.61 12.01 -6.30
CA GLY A 123 11.31 11.42 -6.03
C GLY A 123 11.25 10.56 -4.78
N ALA A 124 12.17 10.70 -3.83
CA ALA A 124 12.02 10.07 -2.53
C ALA A 124 10.82 10.63 -1.77
N LYS A 125 10.09 9.76 -1.07
CA LYS A 125 8.98 10.15 -0.19
C LYS A 125 9.49 10.87 1.06
N ASP A 126 10.57 10.37 1.63
CA ASP A 126 11.22 10.97 2.81
C ASP A 126 12.70 10.55 2.89
N TYR A 127 13.45 11.29 3.70
CA TYR A 127 14.85 11.02 4.05
C TYR A 127 14.94 10.82 5.56
N VAL A 128 15.38 9.63 5.98
CA VAL A 128 15.48 9.23 7.38
C VAL A 128 16.93 9.03 7.77
N ILE A 129 17.38 9.76 8.78
CA ILE A 129 18.73 9.59 9.34
C ILE A 129 18.73 8.36 10.25
N LYS A 130 19.70 7.44 10.04
CA LYS A 130 19.92 6.27 10.90
C LYS A 130 20.28 6.72 12.31
N GLY A 131 19.53 6.25 13.32
CA GLY A 131 19.79 6.63 14.71
C GLY A 131 18.59 6.38 15.62
N GLN A 132 18.64 6.96 16.81
CA GLN A 132 17.57 6.81 17.79
C GLN A 132 16.25 7.39 17.25
N GLY A 133 15.20 6.57 17.20
CA GLY A 133 13.89 6.99 16.70
C GLY A 133 13.68 6.82 15.19
N SER A 134 14.71 6.45 14.40
CA SER A 134 14.57 6.23 12.95
C SER A 134 13.49 5.20 12.62
N TRP A 135 13.38 4.11 13.35
CA TRP A 135 12.37 3.07 13.12
C TRP A 135 10.95 3.55 13.43
N LYS A 136 10.78 4.40 14.45
CA LYS A 136 9.50 5.04 14.72
C LYS A 136 9.10 5.97 13.58
N LYS A 137 10.05 6.73 13.03
CA LYS A 137 9.82 7.59 11.86
C LYS A 137 9.46 6.76 10.62
N ILE A 138 10.22 5.69 10.33
CA ILE A 138 9.93 4.75 9.23
C ILE A 138 8.52 4.17 9.38
N THR A 139 8.15 3.69 10.56
CA THR A 139 6.80 3.14 10.83
C THR A 139 5.71 4.18 10.58
N SER A 140 5.93 5.41 11.00
CA SER A 140 4.98 6.51 10.77
C SER A 140 4.81 6.81 9.28
N LEU A 141 5.89 6.80 8.51
CA LEU A 141 5.88 6.99 7.06
C LEU A 141 5.17 5.84 6.34
N VAL A 142 5.48 4.61 6.72
CA VAL A 142 4.81 3.42 6.18
C VAL A 142 3.30 3.49 6.46
N ASN A 143 2.88 3.83 7.68
CA ASN A 143 1.47 4.03 8.01
C ASN A 143 0.84 5.13 7.14
N LEU A 144 1.54 6.24 6.93
CA LEU A 144 1.05 7.34 6.10
C LEU A 144 0.82 6.87 4.67
N ILE A 145 1.80 6.19 4.06
CA ILE A 145 1.71 5.67 2.69
C ILE A 145 0.53 4.71 2.54
N ILE A 146 0.34 3.79 3.48
CA ILE A 146 -0.75 2.81 3.46
C ILE A 146 -2.12 3.48 3.59
N THR A 147 -2.23 4.54 4.39
CA THR A 147 -3.52 5.19 4.70
C THR A 147 -3.87 6.33 3.75
N GLU A 148 -2.92 6.87 2.98
CA GLU A 148 -3.18 7.97 2.03
C GLU A 148 -4.33 7.67 1.05
N PRO A 149 -4.40 6.50 0.37
CA PRO A 149 -5.50 6.20 -0.56
C PRO A 149 -6.87 6.26 0.11
N ILE A 150 -6.98 5.74 1.34
CA ILE A 150 -8.23 5.76 2.11
C ILE A 150 -8.59 7.19 2.52
N ARG A 151 -7.62 8.00 2.92
CA ARG A 151 -7.83 9.41 3.32
C ARG A 151 -8.29 10.27 2.14
N ILE A 152 -7.73 10.04 0.95
CA ILE A 152 -8.15 10.72 -0.29
C ILE A 152 -9.59 10.32 -0.61
N MET A 153 -9.91 9.02 -0.58
CA MET A 153 -11.25 8.52 -0.85
C MET A 153 -12.28 9.09 0.14
N VAL A 154 -11.97 9.10 1.45
CA VAL A 154 -12.84 9.71 2.47
C VAL A 154 -12.99 11.22 2.25
N ARG A 155 -11.94 11.92 1.83
CA ARG A 155 -11.96 13.36 1.58
C ARG A 155 -12.77 13.73 0.32
N GLU A 156 -12.60 12.97 -0.76
CA GLU A 156 -13.28 13.25 -2.04
C GLU A 156 -14.74 12.82 -2.02
N PHE A 157 -15.05 11.65 -1.46
CA PHE A 157 -16.42 11.14 -1.40
C PHE A 157 -17.20 11.65 -0.19
N GLY A 158 -16.53 12.18 0.84
CA GLY A 158 -17.11 12.68 2.08
C GLY A 158 -17.91 11.63 2.84
N VAL A 159 -17.79 11.55 4.14
CA VAL A 159 -18.58 10.63 4.99
C VAL A 159 -20.08 10.81 4.76
N SER A 160 -20.52 12.05 4.48
CA SER A 160 -21.93 12.36 4.19
C SER A 160 -22.46 11.72 2.91
N LYS A 161 -21.64 11.56 1.87
CA LYS A 161 -22.07 10.88 0.62
C LYS A 161 -22.15 9.37 0.80
N PHE A 162 -21.24 8.76 1.54
CA PHE A 162 -21.32 7.35 1.89
C PHE A 162 -22.54 7.04 2.76
N THR A 163 -22.81 7.84 3.78
CA THR A 163 -24.01 7.68 4.62
C THR A 163 -25.29 7.92 3.82
N ALA A 164 -25.30 8.86 2.87
CA ALA A 164 -26.45 9.09 1.99
C ALA A 164 -26.70 7.90 1.04
N ILE A 165 -25.64 7.35 0.41
CA ILE A 165 -25.75 6.16 -0.45
C ILE A 165 -26.21 4.95 0.37
N PHE A 166 -25.65 4.74 1.55
CA PHE A 166 -26.03 3.65 2.44
C PHE A 166 -27.48 3.76 2.89
N LEU A 167 -27.94 4.95 3.30
CA LEU A 167 -29.34 5.21 3.65
C LEU A 167 -30.27 5.00 2.45
N MET A 168 -29.89 5.46 1.26
CA MET A 168 -30.68 5.25 0.04
C MET A 168 -30.84 3.76 -0.31
N THR A 169 -29.79 2.96 -0.17
CA THR A 169 -29.88 1.50 -0.40
C THR A 169 -30.77 0.81 0.62
N PHE A 170 -30.72 1.22 1.88
CA PHE A 170 -31.63 0.69 2.93
C PHE A 170 -33.08 1.07 2.67
N ILE A 171 -33.35 2.32 2.29
CA ILE A 171 -34.72 2.80 1.98
C ILE A 171 -35.28 2.07 0.77
N THR A 172 -34.49 1.92 -0.31
CA THR A 172 -34.96 1.21 -1.52
C THR A 172 -35.21 -0.27 -1.26
N MET A 173 -34.37 -0.92 -0.44
CA MET A 173 -34.57 -2.31 -0.05
C MET A 173 -35.81 -2.47 0.86
N GLY A 174 -36.02 -1.56 1.79
CA GLY A 174 -37.22 -1.53 2.65
C GLY A 174 -38.51 -1.34 1.85
N LEU A 175 -38.52 -0.42 0.88
CA LEU A 175 -39.64 -0.20 -0.03
C LEU A 175 -39.94 -1.43 -0.91
N ALA A 176 -38.90 -2.10 -1.43
CA ALA A 176 -39.05 -3.32 -2.22
C ALA A 176 -39.69 -4.45 -1.39
N VAL A 177 -39.23 -4.66 -0.15
CA VAL A 177 -39.82 -5.65 0.77
C VAL A 177 -41.25 -5.28 1.11
N PHE A 178 -41.54 -4.02 1.37
CA PHE A 178 -42.91 -3.54 1.65
C PHE A 178 -43.85 -3.77 0.45
N CYS A 179 -43.42 -3.46 -0.77
CA CYS A 179 -44.18 -3.71 -1.99
C CYS A 179 -44.48 -5.20 -2.18
N VAL A 180 -43.49 -6.08 -1.95
CA VAL A 180 -43.71 -7.53 -2.06
C VAL A 180 -44.72 -8.02 -1.04
N LEU A 181 -44.63 -7.60 0.21
CA LEU A 181 -45.56 -7.98 1.28
C LEU A 181 -46.97 -7.42 1.05
N TYR A 182 -47.10 -6.24 0.43
CA TYR A 182 -48.37 -5.62 0.09
C TYR A 182 -49.07 -6.35 -1.08
N TRP A 183 -48.28 -6.86 -2.06
CA TRP A 183 -48.83 -7.60 -3.21
C TRP A 183 -49.14 -9.07 -2.87
N MET A 184 -48.59 -9.64 -1.81
CA MET A 184 -48.86 -10.99 -1.31
C MET A 184 -50.12 -11.07 -0.42
N LYS A 185 -50.77 -9.93 -0.13
CA LYS A 185 -51.97 -9.85 0.69
C LYS A 185 -53.24 -9.67 -0.20
#